data_3a4b749d73293a5854e253da1ecd0aea
#
_entry.id   3a4b749d73293a5854e253da1ecd0aea
#
_cell.length_a   1.000
_cell.length_b   1.000
_cell.length_c   1.000
_cell.angle_alpha   90.00
_cell.angle_beta   90.00
_cell.angle_gamma   90.00
#
_symmetry.space_group_name_H-M   'P 1'
#
loop_
_entity.id
_entity.type
_entity.pdbx_description
1 polymer ?
#
loop_
_entity_poly.entity_id
_entity_poly.type
_entity_poly.pdbx_seq_one_letter_code
_entity_poly.pdbx_strand_id
1 'polypeptide(L)'
;MAKERVDVLAYKQGLFETREQAKRGVMAGLVVAVLNGERFDKPGEKISDDTELKLRGEKLKYVSRGGLKLEKALHVFDLSVDGATTIDIGASTGGSTDVMLQNGAELVFAVDVGTNQLAWKLRQDPRVVSMEQFNFRYAEKTDFEKEPSFASIDVSFISLSLILPALHRVLANQGQVVALVKPQFEAGREQIGKNGIIRDAKVHQNVLESVTTMAVEEGFSVLGLDFSPIQGGHGNIEFLAYLKKEESASNQVLAEIEEVVERAHSQFKNE
;
A
#
# COMPACT_ATOMS: atom_id res chain seq x y z
N MET A 1 -27.88 -35.35 12.24
CA MET A 1 -26.62 -34.67 11.84
C MET A 1 -26.10 -33.95 13.07
N ALA A 2 -24.83 -34.11 13.38
CA ALA A 2 -24.20 -33.41 14.48
C ALA A 2 -24.16 -31.89 14.17
N LYS A 3 -24.19 -31.07 15.21
CA LYS A 3 -24.07 -29.60 15.03
C LYS A 3 -22.77 -29.10 15.61
N GLU A 4 -22.09 -28.26 14.88
CA GLU A 4 -20.86 -27.64 15.30
C GLU A 4 -21.00 -26.10 15.27
N ARG A 5 -20.21 -25.39 16.06
CA ARG A 5 -20.17 -23.93 16.04
C ARG A 5 -19.48 -23.44 14.76
N VAL A 6 -19.98 -22.36 14.18
CA VAL A 6 -19.43 -21.81 12.95
C VAL A 6 -17.93 -21.44 13.08
N ASP A 7 -17.53 -20.83 14.20
CA ASP A 7 -16.11 -20.47 14.44
C ASP A 7 -15.21 -21.72 14.53
N VAL A 8 -15.71 -22.79 15.12
CA VAL A 8 -14.97 -24.06 15.24
C VAL A 8 -14.90 -24.77 13.89
N LEU A 9 -16.01 -24.82 13.16
CA LEU A 9 -16.09 -25.47 11.85
C LEU A 9 -15.20 -24.75 10.82
N ALA A 10 -15.24 -23.40 10.80
CA ALA A 10 -14.39 -22.58 9.94
C ALA A 10 -12.89 -22.79 10.21
N TYR A 11 -12.49 -22.95 11.48
CA TYR A 11 -11.13 -23.31 11.85
C TYR A 11 -10.77 -24.73 11.42
N LYS A 12 -11.63 -25.70 11.67
CA LYS A 12 -11.43 -27.12 11.28
C LYS A 12 -11.29 -27.30 9.77
N GLN A 13 -12.01 -26.50 8.99
CA GLN A 13 -11.93 -26.48 7.52
C GLN A 13 -10.74 -25.68 6.99
N GLY A 14 -9.86 -25.15 7.86
CA GLY A 14 -8.62 -24.46 7.46
C GLY A 14 -8.85 -23.06 6.87
N LEU A 15 -10.01 -22.45 7.05
CA LEU A 15 -10.27 -21.09 6.59
C LEU A 15 -9.46 -20.03 7.36
N PHE A 16 -9.02 -20.38 8.58
CA PHE A 16 -8.20 -19.52 9.44
C PHE A 16 -7.13 -20.35 10.15
N GLU A 17 -6.01 -19.71 10.46
CA GLU A 17 -4.87 -20.36 11.13
C GLU A 17 -5.14 -20.64 12.61
N THR A 18 -6.03 -19.86 13.24
CA THR A 18 -6.40 -20.03 14.65
C THR A 18 -7.91 -19.89 14.84
N ARG A 19 -8.43 -20.51 15.91
CA ARG A 19 -9.85 -20.39 16.28
C ARG A 19 -10.23 -18.95 16.64
N GLU A 20 -9.33 -18.17 17.21
CA GLU A 20 -9.58 -16.75 17.53
C GLU A 20 -9.71 -15.90 16.27
N GLN A 21 -8.91 -16.18 15.24
CA GLN A 21 -9.06 -15.56 13.91
C GLN A 21 -10.39 -15.97 13.26
N ALA A 22 -10.78 -17.25 13.34
CA ALA A 22 -12.07 -17.73 12.85
C ALA A 22 -13.24 -17.00 13.53
N LYS A 23 -13.18 -16.84 14.86
CA LYS A 23 -14.18 -16.09 15.62
C LYS A 23 -14.31 -14.64 15.13
N ARG A 24 -13.19 -13.94 14.95
CA ARG A 24 -13.17 -12.56 14.41
C ARG A 24 -13.67 -12.50 12.97
N GLY A 25 -13.27 -13.46 12.13
CA GLY A 25 -13.72 -13.57 10.74
C GLY A 25 -15.22 -13.77 10.61
N VAL A 26 -15.82 -14.61 11.47
CA VAL A 26 -17.27 -14.77 11.54
C VAL A 26 -17.94 -13.48 12.00
N MET A 27 -17.47 -12.84 13.08
CA MET A 27 -18.01 -11.55 13.55
C MET A 27 -17.94 -10.44 12.50
N ALA A 28 -16.91 -10.47 11.65
CA ALA A 28 -16.78 -9.57 10.51
C ALA A 28 -17.65 -9.96 9.30
N GLY A 29 -18.40 -11.08 9.38
CA GLY A 29 -19.25 -11.58 8.30
C GLY A 29 -18.48 -12.08 7.08
N LEU A 30 -17.25 -12.55 7.28
CA LEU A 30 -16.38 -13.06 6.22
C LEU A 30 -16.63 -14.55 5.92
N VAL A 31 -17.44 -15.25 6.73
CA VAL A 31 -17.72 -16.67 6.55
C VAL A 31 -19.10 -16.87 5.96
N VAL A 32 -19.18 -17.63 4.87
CA VAL A 32 -20.43 -17.98 4.19
C VAL A 32 -20.50 -19.46 3.88
N ALA A 33 -21.70 -20.03 3.84
CA ALA A 33 -21.92 -21.39 3.35
C ALA A 33 -21.70 -21.47 1.83
N VAL A 34 -21.02 -22.52 1.36
CA VAL A 34 -20.75 -22.71 -0.08
C VAL A 34 -22.03 -22.93 -0.86
N LEU A 35 -22.96 -23.74 -0.31
CA LEU A 35 -24.16 -24.19 -0.99
C LEU A 35 -25.14 -23.07 -1.35
N ASN A 36 -25.42 -22.16 -0.42
CA ASN A 36 -26.48 -21.15 -0.55
C ASN A 36 -25.99 -19.70 -0.36
N GLY A 37 -24.71 -19.50 -0.04
CA GLY A 37 -24.12 -18.17 0.22
C GLY A 37 -24.60 -17.55 1.54
N GLU A 38 -25.23 -18.31 2.42
CA GLU A 38 -25.69 -17.84 3.74
C GLU A 38 -24.52 -17.31 4.55
N ARG A 39 -24.66 -16.08 5.04
CA ARG A 39 -23.63 -15.39 5.81
C ARG A 39 -23.82 -15.65 7.30
N PHE A 40 -22.71 -15.93 7.96
CA PHE A 40 -22.65 -16.08 9.40
C PHE A 40 -21.98 -14.87 10.05
N ASP A 41 -22.59 -14.31 11.08
CA ASP A 41 -22.07 -13.17 11.87
C ASP A 41 -21.96 -13.47 13.37
N LYS A 42 -22.47 -14.64 13.79
CA LYS A 42 -22.43 -15.12 15.18
C LYS A 42 -21.51 -16.33 15.32
N PRO A 43 -20.30 -16.17 15.89
CA PRO A 43 -19.34 -17.27 16.02
C PRO A 43 -19.86 -18.51 16.73
N GLY A 44 -20.74 -18.30 17.70
CA GLY A 44 -21.35 -19.38 18.49
C GLY A 44 -22.54 -20.07 17.85
N GLU A 45 -22.99 -19.64 16.68
CA GLU A 45 -24.09 -20.26 15.95
C GLU A 45 -23.77 -21.72 15.62
N LYS A 46 -24.74 -22.61 15.83
CA LYS A 46 -24.60 -24.04 15.59
C LYS A 46 -25.25 -24.42 14.27
N ILE A 47 -24.41 -24.80 13.32
CA ILE A 47 -24.83 -25.31 12.01
C ILE A 47 -24.49 -26.77 11.85
N SER A 48 -24.97 -27.43 10.82
CA SER A 48 -24.62 -28.83 10.53
C SER A 48 -23.10 -28.94 10.31
N ASP A 49 -22.51 -29.99 10.88
CA ASP A 49 -21.05 -30.22 10.81
C ASP A 49 -20.55 -30.61 9.41
N ASP A 50 -21.47 -30.99 8.51
CA ASP A 50 -21.23 -31.23 7.09
C ASP A 50 -21.36 -29.98 6.22
N THR A 51 -21.71 -28.81 6.82
CA THR A 51 -21.79 -27.55 6.08
C THR A 51 -20.41 -27.12 5.59
N GLU A 52 -20.24 -27.06 4.28
CA GLU A 52 -19.02 -26.53 3.67
C GLU A 52 -19.04 -25.00 3.75
N LEU A 53 -17.97 -24.43 4.32
CA LEU A 53 -17.80 -23.01 4.52
C LEU A 53 -16.72 -22.45 3.58
N LYS A 54 -16.88 -21.20 3.18
CA LYS A 54 -15.83 -20.43 2.46
C LYS A 54 -15.73 -19.02 2.99
N LEU A 55 -14.61 -18.37 2.73
CA LEU A 55 -14.49 -16.95 2.99
C LEU A 55 -15.26 -16.15 1.94
N ARG A 56 -16.01 -15.16 2.43
CA ARG A 56 -16.64 -14.17 1.56
C ARG A 56 -15.58 -13.21 1.03
N GLY A 57 -15.38 -13.20 -0.27
CA GLY A 57 -14.35 -12.43 -0.93
C GLY A 57 -13.08 -13.26 -1.16
N GLU A 58 -12.24 -12.80 -2.04
CA GLU A 58 -10.92 -13.41 -2.27
C GLU A 58 -10.05 -13.24 -1.02
N LYS A 59 -9.28 -14.28 -0.69
CA LYS A 59 -8.21 -14.17 0.32
C LYS A 59 -7.26 -13.06 -0.13
N LEU A 60 -7.09 -12.02 0.67
CA LEU A 60 -6.17 -10.95 0.32
C LEU A 60 -4.80 -11.54 0.02
N LYS A 61 -4.24 -11.21 -1.15
CA LYS A 61 -2.91 -11.66 -1.58
C LYS A 61 -1.84 -11.15 -0.61
N TYR A 62 -2.06 -9.98 -0.04
CA TYR A 62 -1.16 -9.29 0.89
C TYR A 62 -1.86 -9.02 2.22
N VAL A 63 -1.12 -8.66 3.26
CA VAL A 63 -1.65 -8.34 4.60
C VAL A 63 -2.66 -7.19 4.60
N SER A 64 -2.66 -6.36 3.56
CA SER A 64 -3.65 -5.30 3.35
C SER A 64 -3.83 -4.99 1.86
N ARG A 65 -4.97 -4.35 1.51
CA ARG A 65 -5.25 -3.87 0.16
C ARG A 65 -4.21 -2.88 -0.37
N GLY A 66 -3.47 -2.19 0.55
CA GLY A 66 -2.39 -1.28 0.19
C GLY A 66 -1.31 -1.93 -0.69
N GLY A 67 -1.06 -3.24 -0.51
CA GLY A 67 -0.10 -3.98 -1.34
C GLY A 67 -0.42 -3.98 -2.83
N LEU A 68 -1.70 -3.92 -3.21
CA LEU A 68 -2.11 -3.87 -4.63
C LEU A 68 -1.56 -2.64 -5.37
N LYS A 69 -1.31 -1.55 -4.65
CA LYS A 69 -0.74 -0.31 -5.22
C LYS A 69 0.69 -0.54 -5.68
N LEU A 70 1.54 -1.07 -4.80
CA LEU A 70 2.93 -1.38 -5.14
C LEU A 70 3.02 -2.51 -6.16
N GLU A 71 2.19 -3.55 -6.04
CA GLU A 71 2.13 -4.63 -7.03
C GLU A 71 1.88 -4.09 -8.44
N LYS A 72 0.88 -3.20 -8.60
CA LYS A 72 0.62 -2.55 -9.89
C LYS A 72 1.82 -1.75 -10.37
N ALA A 73 2.46 -0.96 -9.50
CA ALA A 73 3.62 -0.16 -9.87
C ALA A 73 4.80 -1.02 -10.33
N LEU A 74 5.12 -2.10 -9.61
CA LEU A 74 6.19 -3.02 -10.03
C LEU A 74 5.91 -3.60 -11.42
N HIS A 75 4.66 -3.96 -11.70
CA HIS A 75 4.27 -4.52 -12.99
C HIS A 75 4.28 -3.47 -14.13
N VAL A 76 3.67 -2.31 -13.91
CA VAL A 76 3.50 -1.29 -14.96
C VAL A 76 4.82 -0.63 -15.32
N PHE A 77 5.70 -0.43 -14.36
CA PHE A 77 7.00 0.22 -14.56
C PHE A 77 8.15 -0.79 -14.77
N ASP A 78 7.83 -2.08 -14.88
CA ASP A 78 8.79 -3.17 -15.06
C ASP A 78 9.93 -3.14 -14.03
N LEU A 79 9.57 -3.04 -12.74
CA LEU A 79 10.50 -2.93 -11.63
C LEU A 79 10.71 -4.26 -10.92
N SER A 80 11.95 -4.52 -10.50
CA SER A 80 12.30 -5.68 -9.68
C SER A 80 12.88 -5.26 -8.34
N VAL A 81 12.48 -5.97 -7.30
CA VAL A 81 13.04 -5.84 -5.94
C VAL A 81 13.77 -7.11 -5.50
N ASP A 82 13.97 -8.07 -6.43
CA ASP A 82 14.63 -9.33 -6.13
C ASP A 82 16.07 -9.10 -5.66
N GLY A 83 16.43 -9.66 -4.51
CA GLY A 83 17.72 -9.47 -3.85
C GLY A 83 17.99 -8.05 -3.33
N ALA A 84 17.03 -7.11 -3.42
CA ALA A 84 17.23 -5.74 -3.03
C ALA A 84 17.10 -5.52 -1.51
N THR A 85 17.88 -4.58 -0.98
CA THR A 85 17.60 -3.93 0.30
C THR A 85 16.60 -2.81 0.04
N THR A 86 15.45 -2.85 0.71
CA THR A 86 14.31 -1.98 0.43
C THR A 86 13.85 -1.23 1.68
N ILE A 87 13.12 -0.15 1.46
CA ILE A 87 12.50 0.61 2.54
C ILE A 87 11.03 0.90 2.21
N ASP A 88 10.14 0.63 3.16
CA ASP A 88 8.70 0.91 3.10
C ASP A 88 8.38 2.10 4.02
N ILE A 89 8.17 3.27 3.42
CA ILE A 89 7.93 4.52 4.14
C ILE A 89 6.42 4.73 4.28
N GLY A 90 5.92 4.65 5.52
CA GLY A 90 4.50 4.58 5.82
C GLY A 90 3.98 3.14 5.77
N ALA A 91 4.73 2.20 6.35
CA ALA A 91 4.46 0.77 6.24
C ALA A 91 3.08 0.36 6.78
N SER A 92 2.57 1.02 7.81
CA SER A 92 1.26 0.72 8.42
C SER A 92 1.11 -0.79 8.70
N THR A 93 0.10 -1.45 8.15
CA THR A 93 -0.09 -2.91 8.28
C THR A 93 0.98 -3.73 7.56
N GLY A 94 1.73 -3.14 6.61
CA GLY A 94 2.81 -3.79 5.87
C GLY A 94 2.39 -4.31 4.49
N GLY A 95 1.42 -3.67 3.85
CA GLY A 95 0.98 -4.07 2.51
C GLY A 95 2.12 -4.07 1.49
N SER A 96 2.86 -2.97 1.38
CA SER A 96 4.03 -2.85 0.49
C SER A 96 5.19 -3.72 0.95
N THR A 97 5.45 -3.81 2.26
CA THR A 97 6.43 -4.73 2.85
C THR A 97 6.18 -6.18 2.40
N ASP A 98 4.93 -6.65 2.49
CA ASP A 98 4.55 -8.01 2.07
C ASP A 98 4.75 -8.23 0.55
N VAL A 99 4.45 -7.22 -0.27
CA VAL A 99 4.74 -7.25 -1.72
C VAL A 99 6.22 -7.41 -1.98
N MET A 100 7.06 -6.58 -1.36
CA MET A 100 8.51 -6.64 -1.57
C MET A 100 9.10 -7.98 -1.15
N LEU A 101 8.67 -8.53 -0.02
CA LEU A 101 9.11 -9.86 0.44
C LEU A 101 8.68 -10.99 -0.49
N GLN A 102 7.44 -10.96 -1.01
CA GLN A 102 6.93 -11.95 -1.96
C GLN A 102 7.62 -11.85 -3.33
N ASN A 103 8.19 -10.69 -3.67
CA ASN A 103 8.96 -10.46 -4.89
C ASN A 103 10.49 -10.55 -4.68
N GLY A 104 10.94 -11.18 -3.58
CA GLY A 104 12.33 -11.58 -3.40
C GLY A 104 13.24 -10.55 -2.72
N ALA A 105 12.69 -9.48 -2.11
CA ALA A 105 13.53 -8.54 -1.36
C ALA A 105 14.35 -9.25 -0.27
N GLU A 106 15.65 -8.95 -0.20
CA GLU A 106 16.56 -9.51 0.80
C GLU A 106 16.31 -8.93 2.18
N LEU A 107 16.03 -7.62 2.25
CA LEU A 107 15.81 -6.90 3.49
C LEU A 107 14.79 -5.79 3.26
N VAL A 108 13.86 -5.61 4.20
CA VAL A 108 12.85 -4.54 4.18
C VAL A 108 12.89 -3.77 5.50
N PHE A 109 13.24 -2.49 5.44
CA PHE A 109 13.04 -1.57 6.54
C PHE A 109 11.60 -1.05 6.50
N ALA A 110 10.74 -1.54 7.39
CA ALA A 110 9.34 -1.12 7.49
C ALA A 110 9.22 0.05 8.46
N VAL A 111 9.10 1.26 7.92
CA VAL A 111 9.16 2.52 8.67
C VAL A 111 7.77 3.13 8.83
N ASP A 112 7.38 3.44 10.06
CA ASP A 112 6.13 4.12 10.37
C ASP A 112 6.23 5.01 11.61
N VAL A 113 5.46 6.10 11.63
CA VAL A 113 5.34 6.97 12.82
C VAL A 113 4.44 6.37 13.90
N GLY A 114 3.59 5.42 13.54
CA GLY A 114 2.68 4.71 14.43
C GLY A 114 3.37 3.60 15.23
N THR A 115 2.58 2.90 16.03
CA THR A 115 3.01 1.76 16.84
C THR A 115 2.07 0.59 16.66
N ASN A 116 2.64 -0.65 16.73
CA ASN A 116 1.88 -1.90 16.68
C ASN A 116 0.95 -2.06 15.46
N GLN A 117 1.28 -1.42 14.33
CA GLN A 117 0.48 -1.48 13.12
C GLN A 117 0.89 -2.63 12.20
N LEU A 118 2.20 -2.92 12.12
CA LEU A 118 2.74 -3.94 11.24
C LEU A 118 2.17 -5.32 11.60
N ALA A 119 1.69 -6.06 10.58
CA ALA A 119 1.12 -7.38 10.76
C ALA A 119 2.13 -8.34 11.42
N TRP A 120 1.64 -9.17 12.37
CA TRP A 120 2.50 -10.05 13.18
C TRP A 120 3.40 -10.97 12.36
N LYS A 121 2.88 -11.55 11.26
CA LYS A 121 3.69 -12.39 10.37
C LYS A 121 4.91 -11.68 9.79
N LEU A 122 4.78 -10.36 9.51
CA LEU A 122 5.88 -9.55 8.97
C LEU A 122 6.88 -9.18 10.05
N ARG A 123 6.43 -8.92 11.29
CA ARG A 123 7.32 -8.69 12.44
C ARG A 123 8.21 -9.89 12.76
N GLN A 124 7.74 -11.10 12.44
CA GLN A 124 8.48 -12.33 12.69
C GLN A 124 9.37 -12.75 11.50
N ASP A 125 9.24 -12.10 10.34
CA ASP A 125 10.09 -12.41 9.19
C ASP A 125 11.51 -11.85 9.44
N PRO A 126 12.56 -12.68 9.40
CA PRO A 126 13.93 -12.23 9.67
C PRO A 126 14.46 -11.21 8.64
N ARG A 127 13.78 -11.06 7.50
CA ARG A 127 14.10 -10.06 6.47
C ARG A 127 13.47 -8.70 6.75
N VAL A 128 12.69 -8.55 7.83
CA VAL A 128 11.99 -7.29 8.14
C VAL A 128 12.59 -6.64 9.37
N VAL A 129 13.01 -5.40 9.23
CA VAL A 129 13.36 -4.51 10.33
C VAL A 129 12.19 -3.55 10.55
N SER A 130 11.45 -3.74 11.64
CA SER A 130 10.33 -2.87 12.01
C SER A 130 10.84 -1.62 12.72
N MET A 131 10.67 -0.46 12.08
CA MET A 131 11.07 0.86 12.60
C MET A 131 9.82 1.68 12.91
N GLU A 132 9.23 1.45 14.07
CA GLU A 132 8.04 2.17 14.55
C GLU A 132 8.40 3.43 15.32
N GLN A 133 7.45 4.37 15.45
CA GLN A 133 7.67 5.70 16.05
C GLN A 133 8.82 6.45 15.38
N PHE A 134 9.13 6.14 14.14
CA PHE A 134 10.22 6.72 13.37
C PHE A 134 9.68 7.76 12.39
N ASN A 135 10.06 9.02 12.58
CA ASN A 135 9.69 10.10 11.68
C ASN A 135 10.72 10.20 10.54
N PHE A 136 10.36 9.68 9.38
CA PHE A 136 11.25 9.58 8.23
C PHE A 136 11.81 10.92 7.73
N ARG A 137 11.17 12.06 8.04
CA ARG A 137 11.70 13.39 7.69
C ARG A 137 13.11 13.63 8.22
N TYR A 138 13.48 12.97 9.30
CA TYR A 138 14.75 13.11 9.99
C TYR A 138 15.69 11.91 9.79
N ALA A 139 15.36 11.02 8.85
CA ALA A 139 16.15 9.84 8.57
C ALA A 139 17.56 10.20 8.06
N GLU A 140 18.55 9.50 8.58
CA GLU A 140 19.95 9.60 8.18
C GLU A 140 20.48 8.23 7.76
N LYS A 141 21.59 8.18 6.99
CA LYS A 141 22.18 6.90 6.53
C LYS A 141 22.52 5.96 7.68
N THR A 142 22.89 6.50 8.81
CA THR A 142 23.28 5.75 10.02
C THR A 142 22.12 5.03 10.70
N ASP A 143 20.89 5.36 10.34
CA ASP A 143 19.69 4.66 10.86
C ASP A 143 19.47 3.30 10.20
N PHE A 144 20.17 3.03 9.08
CA PHE A 144 20.02 1.83 8.27
C PHE A 144 21.34 1.05 8.21
N GLU A 145 21.31 -0.22 8.62
CA GLU A 145 22.50 -1.07 8.62
C GLU A 145 22.98 -1.45 7.20
N LYS A 146 22.08 -1.38 6.20
CA LYS A 146 22.38 -1.53 4.78
C LYS A 146 21.75 -0.39 4.00
N GLU A 147 22.43 0.16 3.01
CA GLU A 147 21.92 1.24 2.16
C GLU A 147 20.79 0.72 1.28
N PRO A 148 19.54 1.28 1.37
CA PRO A 148 18.43 0.86 0.54
C PRO A 148 18.65 1.24 -0.92
N SER A 149 18.34 0.32 -1.85
CA SER A 149 18.38 0.55 -3.30
C SER A 149 16.97 0.73 -3.92
N PHE A 150 15.93 0.43 -3.14
CA PHE A 150 14.54 0.62 -3.54
C PHE A 150 13.72 1.16 -2.38
N ALA A 151 12.79 2.08 -2.68
CA ALA A 151 11.85 2.62 -1.71
C ALA A 151 10.40 2.57 -2.21
N SER A 152 9.47 2.24 -1.32
CA SER A 152 8.03 2.45 -1.47
C SER A 152 7.60 3.56 -0.52
N ILE A 153 6.78 4.53 -0.99
CA ILE A 153 6.25 5.62 -0.16
C ILE A 153 4.72 5.60 -0.23
N ASP A 154 4.07 5.29 0.88
CA ASP A 154 2.61 5.41 1.06
C ASP A 154 2.28 6.13 2.36
N VAL A 155 2.59 7.42 2.43
CA VAL A 155 2.36 8.27 3.61
C VAL A 155 1.02 8.99 3.55
N SER A 156 0.48 9.36 4.71
CA SER A 156 -0.78 10.11 4.84
C SER A 156 -0.59 11.33 5.71
N PHE A 157 -1.36 12.40 5.43
CA PHE A 157 -1.37 13.66 6.18
C PHE A 157 -0.05 14.45 6.12
N ILE A 158 0.77 14.18 5.11
CA ILE A 158 2.06 14.81 4.88
C ILE A 158 2.33 14.87 3.38
N SER A 159 2.97 15.94 2.91
CA SER A 159 3.43 16.08 1.53
C SER A 159 4.72 15.31 1.29
N LEU A 160 4.88 14.79 0.07
CA LEU A 160 6.11 14.16 -0.41
C LEU A 160 7.32 15.12 -0.36
N SER A 161 7.09 16.44 -0.43
CA SER A 161 8.14 17.46 -0.29
C SER A 161 8.90 17.38 1.04
N LEU A 162 8.29 16.81 2.08
CA LEU A 162 8.93 16.61 3.38
C LEU A 162 9.61 15.25 3.52
N ILE A 163 9.35 14.33 2.59
CA ILE A 163 9.88 12.96 2.63
C ILE A 163 11.06 12.81 1.65
N LEU A 164 10.95 13.35 0.44
CA LEU A 164 11.97 13.18 -0.61
C LEU A 164 13.37 13.69 -0.23
N PRO A 165 13.54 14.81 0.47
CA PRO A 165 14.88 15.24 0.91
C PRO A 165 15.58 14.23 1.83
N ALA A 166 14.84 13.62 2.77
CA ALA A 166 15.36 12.58 3.64
C ALA A 166 15.66 11.30 2.86
N LEU A 167 14.75 10.91 1.94
CA LEU A 167 14.97 9.74 1.09
C LEU A 167 16.21 9.92 0.20
N HIS A 168 16.42 11.11 -0.35
CA HIS A 168 17.62 11.39 -1.15
C HIS A 168 18.91 11.17 -0.35
N ARG A 169 18.92 11.50 0.96
CA ARG A 169 20.10 11.24 1.81
C ARG A 169 20.38 9.77 2.03
N VAL A 170 19.34 8.94 2.21
CA VAL A 170 19.49 7.54 2.65
C VAL A 170 19.50 6.53 1.51
N LEU A 171 18.89 6.86 0.37
CA LEU A 171 18.78 5.96 -0.78
C LEU A 171 20.12 5.89 -1.53
N ALA A 172 20.48 4.71 -2.00
CA ALA A 172 21.64 4.49 -2.87
C ALA A 172 21.56 5.32 -4.15
N ASN A 173 22.71 5.63 -4.74
CA ASN A 173 22.75 6.23 -6.07
C ASN A 173 22.10 5.28 -7.09
N GLN A 174 21.35 5.81 -8.04
CA GLN A 174 20.54 5.06 -8.99
C GLN A 174 19.39 4.25 -8.31
N GLY A 175 19.15 4.47 -7.02
CA GLY A 175 18.06 3.84 -6.29
C GLY A 175 16.70 4.23 -6.85
N GLN A 176 15.79 3.27 -6.85
CA GLN A 176 14.46 3.38 -7.44
C GLN A 176 13.40 3.63 -6.36
N VAL A 177 12.38 4.38 -6.71
CA VAL A 177 11.31 4.76 -5.78
C VAL A 177 9.95 4.59 -6.45
N VAL A 178 9.01 3.96 -5.77
CA VAL A 178 7.58 4.05 -6.08
C VAL A 178 6.94 4.96 -5.03
N ALA A 179 6.51 6.14 -5.43
CA ALA A 179 5.83 7.08 -4.56
C ALA A 179 4.33 7.15 -4.87
N LEU A 180 3.51 7.01 -3.84
CA LEU A 180 2.07 7.24 -3.95
C LEU A 180 1.80 8.74 -3.80
N VAL A 181 1.32 9.36 -4.87
CA VAL A 181 0.89 10.75 -4.87
C VAL A 181 -0.58 10.80 -4.46
N LYS A 182 -0.85 11.46 -3.35
CA LYS A 182 -2.20 11.61 -2.80
C LYS A 182 -2.62 13.07 -2.92
N PRO A 183 -3.42 13.43 -3.92
CA PRO A 183 -3.78 14.83 -4.17
C PRO A 183 -4.33 15.56 -2.95
N GLN A 184 -5.09 14.88 -2.10
CA GLN A 184 -5.65 15.44 -0.87
C GLN A 184 -4.61 15.87 0.17
N PHE A 185 -3.34 15.46 0.04
CA PHE A 185 -2.24 15.86 0.93
C PHE A 185 -1.20 16.75 0.24
N GLU A 186 -1.35 16.96 -1.08
CA GLU A 186 -0.45 17.78 -1.90
C GLU A 186 -1.09 19.11 -2.35
N ALA A 187 -2.41 19.12 -2.56
CA ALA A 187 -3.16 20.31 -2.98
C ALA A 187 -3.29 21.35 -1.88
N GLY A 188 -3.47 22.61 -2.27
CA GLY A 188 -3.84 23.70 -1.37
C GLY A 188 -5.19 23.46 -0.69
N ARG A 189 -5.35 23.97 0.53
CA ARG A 189 -6.56 23.74 1.35
C ARG A 189 -7.85 24.20 0.64
N GLU A 190 -7.78 25.23 -0.19
CA GLU A 190 -8.89 25.78 -0.98
C GLU A 190 -9.34 24.86 -2.12
N GLN A 191 -8.50 23.92 -2.53
CA GLN A 191 -8.78 22.95 -3.60
C GLN A 191 -9.36 21.63 -3.07
N ILE A 192 -9.32 21.46 -1.74
CA ILE A 192 -9.82 20.26 -1.08
C ILE A 192 -11.32 20.41 -0.84
N GLY A 193 -12.10 19.54 -1.48
CA GLY A 193 -13.55 19.54 -1.36
C GLY A 193 -14.06 19.04 0.01
N LYS A 194 -15.38 18.98 0.13
CA LYS A 194 -16.05 18.48 1.33
C LYS A 194 -15.57 17.06 1.65
N ASN A 195 -15.31 16.79 2.92
CA ASN A 195 -14.81 15.52 3.45
C ASN A 195 -13.37 15.16 3.00
N GLY A 196 -12.55 16.12 2.57
CA GLY A 196 -11.18 15.86 2.15
C GLY A 196 -11.05 15.14 0.81
N ILE A 197 -12.05 15.29 -0.09
CA ILE A 197 -12.07 14.60 -1.39
C ILE A 197 -11.78 15.61 -2.49
N ILE A 198 -10.84 15.28 -3.38
CA ILE A 198 -10.58 15.98 -4.62
C ILE A 198 -11.24 15.22 -5.77
N ARG A 199 -12.10 15.91 -6.53
CA ARG A 199 -12.86 15.35 -7.67
C ARG A 199 -12.54 16.01 -9.00
N ASP A 200 -11.92 17.18 -8.95
CA ASP A 200 -11.62 17.97 -10.14
C ASP A 200 -10.35 17.41 -10.83
N ALA A 201 -10.51 16.98 -12.08
CA ALA A 201 -9.40 16.46 -12.88
C ALA A 201 -8.29 17.50 -13.07
N LYS A 202 -8.63 18.79 -13.17
CA LYS A 202 -7.63 19.85 -13.31
C LYS A 202 -6.80 20.02 -12.05
N VAL A 203 -7.40 19.83 -10.87
CA VAL A 203 -6.65 19.84 -9.60
C VAL A 203 -5.67 18.65 -9.56
N HIS A 204 -6.11 17.45 -10.00
CA HIS A 204 -5.22 16.30 -10.10
C HIS A 204 -4.04 16.55 -11.04
N GLN A 205 -4.28 17.14 -12.21
CA GLN A 205 -3.20 17.51 -13.16
C GLN A 205 -2.21 18.48 -12.51
N ASN A 206 -2.69 19.57 -11.91
CA ASN A 206 -1.83 20.58 -11.27
C ASN A 206 -1.01 19.98 -10.13
N VAL A 207 -1.59 19.07 -9.32
CA VAL A 207 -0.88 18.37 -8.26
C VAL A 207 0.24 17.50 -8.85
N LEU A 208 -0.04 16.73 -9.90
CA LEU A 208 0.96 15.88 -10.53
C LEU A 208 2.10 16.69 -11.16
N GLU A 209 1.78 17.80 -11.85
CA GLU A 209 2.78 18.74 -12.37
C GLU A 209 3.69 19.28 -11.26
N SER A 210 3.09 19.72 -10.14
CA SER A 210 3.82 20.27 -8.99
C SER A 210 4.71 19.22 -8.32
N VAL A 211 4.16 18.01 -8.04
CA VAL A 211 4.91 16.95 -7.37
C VAL A 211 6.04 16.41 -8.23
N THR A 212 5.81 16.23 -9.53
CA THR A 212 6.87 15.75 -10.44
C THR A 212 7.98 16.79 -10.64
N THR A 213 7.64 18.07 -10.67
CA THR A 213 8.63 19.16 -10.70
C THR A 213 9.47 19.18 -9.42
N MET A 214 8.80 19.14 -8.26
CA MET A 214 9.47 19.09 -6.96
C MET A 214 10.38 17.87 -6.82
N ALA A 215 9.97 16.70 -7.32
CA ALA A 215 10.79 15.49 -7.28
C ALA A 215 12.12 15.69 -8.06
N VAL A 216 12.08 16.38 -9.22
CA VAL A 216 13.30 16.72 -9.99
C VAL A 216 14.19 17.68 -9.22
N GLU A 217 13.62 18.69 -8.58
CA GLU A 217 14.37 19.65 -7.74
C GLU A 217 15.08 18.94 -6.56
N GLU A 218 14.49 17.86 -6.04
CA GLU A 218 15.06 17.01 -4.98
C GLU A 218 16.03 15.93 -5.51
N GLY A 219 16.40 15.94 -6.80
CA GLY A 219 17.39 15.04 -7.38
C GLY A 219 16.84 13.67 -7.81
N PHE A 220 15.54 13.59 -8.07
CA PHE A 220 14.92 12.39 -8.60
C PHE A 220 14.38 12.60 -10.02
N SER A 221 14.85 11.81 -10.98
CA SER A 221 14.17 11.71 -12.28
C SER A 221 12.79 11.07 -12.09
N VAL A 222 11.80 11.60 -12.83
CA VAL A 222 10.45 11.03 -12.89
C VAL A 222 10.32 10.26 -14.20
N LEU A 223 10.28 8.93 -14.12
CA LEU A 223 10.40 8.03 -15.27
C LEU A 223 9.08 7.34 -15.63
N GLY A 224 8.08 7.36 -14.75
CA GLY A 224 6.78 6.74 -15.00
C GLY A 224 5.68 7.33 -14.12
N LEU A 225 4.47 7.35 -14.65
CA LEU A 225 3.27 7.82 -13.98
C LEU A 225 2.10 6.91 -14.33
N ASP A 226 1.35 6.49 -13.31
CA ASP A 226 0.07 5.79 -13.48
C ASP A 226 -0.83 6.10 -12.28
N PHE A 227 -1.99 5.49 -12.19
CA PHE A 227 -2.90 5.64 -11.05
C PHE A 227 -3.03 4.36 -10.24
N SER A 228 -3.36 4.50 -8.96
CA SER A 228 -3.60 3.39 -8.04
C SER A 228 -4.75 2.50 -8.54
N PRO A 229 -4.65 1.16 -8.43
CA PRO A 229 -5.75 0.26 -8.81
C PRO A 229 -6.94 0.32 -7.86
N ILE A 230 -6.77 0.97 -6.70
CA ILE A 230 -7.81 1.14 -5.67
C ILE A 230 -7.85 2.60 -5.22
N GLN A 231 -9.04 3.07 -4.88
CA GLN A 231 -9.20 4.38 -4.28
C GLN A 231 -8.68 4.40 -2.83
N GLY A 232 -8.14 5.55 -2.43
CA GLY A 232 -7.75 5.84 -1.07
C GLY A 232 -8.93 6.14 -0.15
N GLY A 233 -8.63 6.70 1.02
CA GLY A 233 -9.65 7.09 1.99
C GLY A 233 -10.73 7.99 1.38
N HIS A 234 -11.98 7.71 1.71
CA HIS A 234 -13.16 8.45 1.25
C HIS A 234 -13.39 8.46 -0.28
N GLY A 235 -12.70 7.60 -1.04
CA GLY A 235 -12.85 7.53 -2.48
C GLY A 235 -11.93 8.49 -3.26
N ASN A 236 -10.85 8.96 -2.66
CA ASN A 236 -9.84 9.76 -3.37
C ASN A 236 -9.12 8.91 -4.43
N ILE A 237 -8.93 9.47 -5.61
CA ILE A 237 -8.03 8.93 -6.62
C ILE A 237 -6.60 9.23 -6.19
N GLU A 238 -5.74 8.21 -6.22
CA GLU A 238 -4.33 8.31 -5.88
C GLU A 238 -3.49 7.88 -7.07
N PHE A 239 -2.28 8.43 -7.21
CA PHE A 239 -1.43 8.18 -8.37
C PHE A 239 -0.12 7.52 -7.94
N LEU A 240 0.50 6.81 -8.88
CA LEU A 240 1.77 6.10 -8.72
C LEU A 240 2.83 6.82 -9.55
N ALA A 241 3.91 7.28 -8.91
CA ALA A 241 5.05 7.87 -9.58
C ALA A 241 6.27 6.95 -9.42
N TYR A 242 6.92 6.62 -10.53
CA TYR A 242 8.21 5.96 -10.54
C TYR A 242 9.32 7.02 -10.61
N LEU A 243 10.12 7.06 -9.55
CA LEU A 243 11.24 7.99 -9.43
C LEU A 243 12.55 7.22 -9.37
N LYS A 244 13.64 7.88 -9.78
CA LYS A 244 14.99 7.34 -9.69
C LYS A 244 15.97 8.41 -9.26
N LYS A 245 16.78 8.13 -8.25
CA LYS A 245 17.82 9.06 -7.80
C LYS A 245 18.93 9.16 -8.84
N GLU A 246 19.13 10.33 -9.41
CA GLU A 246 20.12 10.58 -10.47
C GLU A 246 20.80 11.94 -10.28
N GLU A 247 22.09 12.05 -10.69
CA GLU A 247 22.83 13.32 -10.61
C GLU A 247 22.23 14.41 -11.53
N SER A 248 21.69 14.00 -12.69
CA SER A 248 21.03 14.87 -13.65
C SER A 248 19.55 14.47 -13.76
N ALA A 249 18.77 14.86 -12.75
CA ALA A 249 17.36 14.53 -12.69
C ALA A 249 16.53 15.20 -13.80
N SER A 250 15.57 14.47 -14.34
CA SER A 250 14.68 14.93 -15.42
C SER A 250 13.24 14.46 -15.22
N ASN A 251 12.30 15.24 -15.75
CA ASN A 251 10.90 14.86 -15.79
C ASN A 251 10.53 14.35 -17.19
N GLN A 252 10.24 13.05 -17.30
CA GLN A 252 9.92 12.42 -18.59
C GLN A 252 8.42 12.20 -18.79
N VAL A 253 7.58 12.51 -17.77
CA VAL A 253 6.15 12.15 -17.77
C VAL A 253 5.21 13.36 -17.93
N LEU A 254 5.72 14.57 -18.10
CA LEU A 254 4.87 15.77 -18.18
C LEU A 254 3.79 15.68 -19.27
N ALA A 255 4.13 15.11 -20.42
CA ALA A 255 3.16 14.95 -21.53
C ALA A 255 2.10 13.87 -21.25
N GLU A 256 2.31 12.99 -20.28
CA GLU A 256 1.42 11.86 -19.95
C GLU A 256 0.39 12.20 -18.86
N ILE A 257 0.59 13.31 -18.13
CA ILE A 257 -0.21 13.66 -16.94
C ILE A 257 -1.70 13.73 -17.27
N GLU A 258 -2.08 14.41 -18.36
CA GLU A 258 -3.48 14.56 -18.76
C GLU A 258 -4.11 13.19 -19.04
N GLU A 259 -3.47 12.35 -19.85
CA GLU A 259 -3.95 11.01 -20.18
C GLU A 259 -4.11 10.12 -18.95
N VAL A 260 -3.13 10.13 -18.03
CA VAL A 260 -3.19 9.35 -16.80
C VAL A 260 -4.35 9.77 -15.91
N VAL A 261 -4.59 11.07 -15.79
CA VAL A 261 -5.73 11.61 -15.02
C VAL A 261 -7.05 11.21 -15.65
N GLU A 262 -7.19 11.31 -16.97
CA GLU A 262 -8.40 10.90 -17.70
C GLU A 262 -8.69 9.41 -17.53
N ARG A 263 -7.68 8.55 -17.64
CA ARG A 263 -7.80 7.10 -17.43
C ARG A 263 -8.24 6.80 -16.00
N ALA A 264 -7.65 7.46 -15.00
CA ALA A 264 -8.01 7.29 -13.60
C ALA A 264 -9.47 7.69 -13.35
N HIS A 265 -9.91 8.84 -13.85
CA HIS A 265 -11.28 9.28 -13.72
C HIS A 265 -12.28 8.36 -14.43
N SER A 266 -11.89 7.81 -15.58
CA SER A 266 -12.74 6.87 -16.33
C SER A 266 -12.91 5.55 -15.59
N GLN A 267 -11.83 5.04 -14.97
CA GLN A 267 -11.85 3.82 -14.18
C GLN A 267 -12.82 3.91 -13.00
N PHE A 268 -12.81 5.03 -12.27
CA PHE A 268 -13.56 5.19 -11.02
C PHE A 268 -14.91 5.93 -11.16
N LYS A 269 -15.33 6.28 -12.38
CA LYS A 269 -16.67 6.87 -12.62
C LYS A 269 -17.81 5.86 -12.45
N ASN A 270 -17.52 4.56 -12.53
CA ASN A 270 -18.52 3.48 -12.55
C ASN A 270 -18.57 2.70 -11.23
N GLU A 271 -17.84 3.12 -10.21
CA GLU A 271 -17.90 2.59 -8.85
C GLU A 271 -18.64 3.57 -7.91
#